data_03c926669570c46ebaee163b3ef7270e
#
_entry.id   03c926669570c46ebaee163b3ef7270e
#
_cell.length_a   1.000
_cell.length_b   1.000
_cell.length_c   1.000
_cell.angle_alpha   90.00
_cell.angle_beta   90.00
_cell.angle_gamma   90.00
#
_symmetry.space_group_name_H-M   'P 1'
#
loop_
_entity.id
_entity.type
_entity.pdbx_description
1 polymer ?
#
loop_
_entity_poly.entity_id
_entity_poly.type
_entity_poly.pdbx_seq_one_letter_code
_entity_poly.pdbx_strand_id
1 'polypeptide(L)'
;MTVVAKSTRPKVVDVARHAGVSTATVSRVLNNNPRVDPEIAERVRASLSELGYRMNSVARSLRRQSNSVVGVIVPDIANPFFTDVVRGIGDALRDDGYMLMLCNSDDDTDLEASYLRLLSAQQVSGVIVAPADSLRSDLTELTSTGVPVVVIDRLAGTGDFDSVVFDNRTGAAQLTARFVEAGRKRIAHIAGPERTFTGSARREGYLEALAAAGVATDGALIVDSDYSEEGGYRAVRELLASSTPPDAIVIANNAMTLGAIRALTELDVDPETIALASFDPVPWSTSQRYSLVVLDHETMRMGIEAAALLVARIGEPSREPEIRRLSAGTVAVFAD
;
A
#
# COMPACT_ATOMS: atom_id res chain seq x y z
N MET A 1 31.51 44.41 -9.29
CA MET A 1 31.05 43.20 -10.04
C MET A 1 31.78 41.99 -9.48
N THR A 2 31.17 41.30 -8.54
CA THR A 2 31.76 40.11 -7.91
C THR A 2 31.36 38.89 -8.74
N VAL A 3 32.32 38.27 -9.42
CA VAL A 3 32.10 37.03 -10.21
C VAL A 3 31.87 35.91 -9.22
N VAL A 4 30.63 35.43 -9.11
CA VAL A 4 30.29 34.20 -8.39
C VAL A 4 30.88 33.02 -9.15
N ALA A 5 31.93 32.41 -8.61
CA ALA A 5 32.52 31.20 -9.14
C ALA A 5 31.48 30.08 -9.13
N LYS A 6 31.11 29.53 -10.29
CA LYS A 6 30.32 28.29 -10.42
C LYS A 6 31.03 27.16 -9.68
N SER A 7 30.52 26.76 -8.53
CA SER A 7 30.95 25.54 -7.81
C SER A 7 30.64 24.33 -8.72
N THR A 8 31.62 23.87 -9.46
CA THR A 8 31.52 22.62 -10.23
C THR A 8 31.68 21.46 -9.25
N ARG A 9 30.63 20.62 -9.14
CA ARG A 9 30.69 19.39 -8.34
C ARG A 9 31.91 18.56 -8.75
N PRO A 10 32.72 18.06 -7.79
CA PRO A 10 33.90 17.27 -8.09
C PRO A 10 33.51 16.00 -8.88
N LYS A 11 34.36 15.61 -9.82
CA LYS A 11 34.19 14.43 -10.69
C LYS A 11 35.15 13.32 -10.25
N VAL A 12 34.89 12.08 -10.66
CA VAL A 12 35.77 10.91 -10.39
C VAL A 12 37.24 11.19 -10.82
N VAL A 13 37.40 11.94 -11.87
CA VAL A 13 38.74 12.34 -12.36
C VAL A 13 39.47 13.22 -11.34
N ASP A 14 38.77 14.08 -10.64
CA ASP A 14 39.34 14.97 -9.63
C ASP A 14 39.76 14.18 -8.40
N VAL A 15 38.93 13.18 -7.99
CA VAL A 15 39.28 12.24 -6.90
C VAL A 15 40.50 11.39 -7.28
N ALA A 16 40.54 10.87 -8.49
CA ALA A 16 41.68 10.07 -8.98
C ALA A 16 42.97 10.87 -8.95
N ARG A 17 42.92 12.14 -9.39
CA ARG A 17 44.05 13.05 -9.37
C ARG A 17 44.50 13.37 -7.93
N HIS A 18 43.56 13.63 -7.04
CA HIS A 18 43.86 13.96 -5.63
C HIS A 18 44.45 12.75 -4.88
N ALA A 19 43.90 11.56 -5.10
CA ALA A 19 44.39 10.32 -4.49
C ALA A 19 45.68 9.75 -5.17
N GLY A 20 46.13 10.31 -6.29
CA GLY A 20 47.30 9.82 -7.03
C GLY A 20 47.09 8.42 -7.64
N VAL A 21 45.89 8.11 -8.10
CA VAL A 21 45.55 6.81 -8.68
C VAL A 21 44.76 6.94 -9.99
N SER A 22 44.55 5.83 -10.70
CA SER A 22 43.67 5.82 -11.87
C SER A 22 42.20 5.93 -11.53
N THR A 23 41.36 6.44 -12.45
CA THR A 23 39.91 6.44 -12.30
C THR A 23 39.36 5.02 -12.16
N ALA A 24 40.01 4.02 -12.74
CA ALA A 24 39.68 2.62 -12.60
C ALA A 24 39.90 2.13 -11.14
N THR A 25 40.98 2.60 -10.49
CA THR A 25 41.26 2.30 -9.07
C THR A 25 40.25 2.95 -8.16
N VAL A 26 39.90 4.23 -8.37
CA VAL A 26 38.80 4.90 -7.62
C VAL A 26 37.50 4.12 -7.77
N SER A 27 37.16 3.69 -8.99
CA SER A 27 35.97 2.88 -9.23
C SER A 27 35.96 1.53 -8.47
N ARG A 28 37.12 0.85 -8.39
CA ARG A 28 37.25 -0.40 -7.63
C ARG A 28 37.07 -0.18 -6.12
N VAL A 29 37.63 0.90 -5.57
CA VAL A 29 37.44 1.28 -4.15
C VAL A 29 35.99 1.61 -3.86
N LEU A 30 35.34 2.39 -4.72
CA LEU A 30 33.91 2.74 -4.58
C LEU A 30 32.98 1.52 -4.65
N ASN A 31 33.42 0.43 -5.30
CA ASN A 31 32.69 -0.83 -5.38
C ASN A 31 33.17 -1.88 -4.37
N ASN A 32 33.93 -1.47 -3.33
CA ASN A 32 34.47 -2.35 -2.28
C ASN A 32 35.17 -3.61 -2.83
N ASN A 33 35.91 -3.50 -3.92
CA ASN A 33 36.61 -4.62 -4.52
C ASN A 33 37.76 -5.09 -3.59
N PRO A 34 37.75 -6.34 -3.10
CA PRO A 34 38.73 -6.85 -2.15
C PRO A 34 40.15 -6.98 -2.70
N ARG A 35 40.32 -6.81 -4.03
CA ARG A 35 41.64 -6.88 -4.70
C ARG A 35 42.38 -5.53 -4.71
N VAL A 36 41.82 -4.48 -4.11
CA VAL A 36 42.49 -3.19 -3.98
C VAL A 36 43.31 -3.19 -2.70
N ASP A 37 44.55 -2.77 -2.82
CA ASP A 37 45.44 -2.61 -1.67
C ASP A 37 44.78 -1.72 -0.59
N PRO A 38 44.82 -2.11 0.71
CA PRO A 38 44.15 -1.38 1.79
C PRO A 38 44.65 0.07 1.93
N GLU A 39 45.93 0.33 1.75
CA GLU A 39 46.48 1.71 1.84
C GLU A 39 45.99 2.59 0.69
N ILE A 40 45.88 2.02 -0.52
CA ILE A 40 45.32 2.71 -1.67
C ILE A 40 43.83 2.99 -1.43
N ALA A 41 43.10 2.02 -0.89
CA ALA A 41 41.67 2.17 -0.59
C ALA A 41 41.42 3.30 0.42
N GLU A 42 42.23 3.38 1.47
CA GLU A 42 42.13 4.42 2.52
C GLU A 42 42.43 5.80 1.94
N ARG A 43 43.49 5.93 1.15
CA ARG A 43 43.86 7.18 0.50
C ARG A 43 42.78 7.69 -0.45
N VAL A 44 42.11 6.80 -1.17
CA VAL A 44 40.96 7.15 -2.02
C VAL A 44 39.76 7.59 -1.17
N ARG A 45 39.46 6.91 -0.07
CA ARG A 45 38.37 7.29 0.85
C ARG A 45 38.60 8.67 1.46
N ALA A 46 39.81 8.96 1.92
CA ALA A 46 40.19 10.28 2.41
C ALA A 46 39.95 11.35 1.33
N SER A 47 40.42 11.10 0.10
CA SER A 47 40.23 12.02 -1.03
C SER A 47 38.77 12.27 -1.38
N LEU A 48 37.91 11.25 -1.28
CA LEU A 48 36.45 11.37 -1.47
C LEU A 48 35.81 12.31 -0.43
N SER A 49 36.23 12.15 0.83
CA SER A 49 35.75 12.97 1.95
C SER A 49 36.19 14.43 1.81
N GLU A 50 37.48 14.67 1.57
CA GLU A 50 38.07 16.01 1.48
C GLU A 50 37.51 16.83 0.31
N LEU A 51 37.28 16.18 -0.84
CA LEU A 51 36.68 16.84 -2.01
C LEU A 51 35.16 16.95 -1.92
N GLY A 52 34.50 16.38 -0.88
CA GLY A 52 33.04 16.31 -0.80
C GLY A 52 32.42 15.57 -1.99
N TYR A 53 33.14 14.62 -2.58
CA TYR A 53 32.64 13.87 -3.70
C TYR A 53 31.51 12.96 -3.26
N ARG A 54 30.30 13.19 -3.79
CA ARG A 54 29.18 12.27 -3.67
C ARG A 54 29.03 11.52 -4.99
N MET A 55 29.06 10.21 -4.89
CA MET A 55 28.83 9.34 -6.06
C MET A 55 27.48 9.70 -6.69
N ASN A 56 27.47 9.98 -7.99
CA ASN A 56 26.24 10.17 -8.73
C ASN A 56 25.54 8.81 -8.86
N SER A 57 24.40 8.65 -8.20
CA SER A 57 23.59 7.43 -8.24
C SER A 57 23.21 7.03 -9.67
N VAL A 58 22.94 8.00 -10.53
CA VAL A 58 22.65 7.79 -11.97
C VAL A 58 23.85 7.18 -12.70
N ALA A 59 25.09 7.61 -12.39
CA ALA A 59 26.29 7.03 -12.99
C ALA A 59 26.61 5.62 -12.47
N ARG A 60 26.12 5.29 -11.26
CA ARG A 60 26.26 3.94 -10.68
C ARG A 60 25.23 2.99 -11.28
N SER A 61 23.99 3.42 -11.46
CA SER A 61 22.93 2.63 -12.11
C SER A 61 23.26 2.31 -13.56
N LEU A 62 23.79 3.28 -14.32
CA LEU A 62 24.26 3.07 -15.69
C LEU A 62 25.40 2.03 -15.80
N ARG A 63 26.22 1.85 -14.75
CA ARG A 63 27.29 0.85 -14.73
C ARG A 63 26.87 -0.53 -14.22
N ARG A 64 25.83 -0.62 -13.40
CA ARG A 64 25.31 -1.88 -12.84
C ARG A 64 24.12 -2.43 -13.61
N GLN A 65 23.57 -1.70 -14.59
CA GLN A 65 22.30 -2.01 -15.28
C GLN A 65 21.09 -2.21 -14.33
N SER A 66 21.21 -1.86 -13.05
CA SER A 66 20.11 -1.92 -12.10
C SER A 66 20.10 -0.69 -11.20
N ASN A 67 19.00 0.02 -11.18
CA ASN A 67 18.68 1.01 -10.17
C ASN A 67 18.29 0.24 -8.89
N SER A 68 18.79 0.61 -7.71
CA SER A 68 18.41 -0.04 -6.44
C SER A 68 17.19 0.61 -5.79
N VAL A 69 16.32 1.20 -6.59
CA VAL A 69 15.08 1.85 -6.12
C VAL A 69 13.87 1.07 -6.60
N VAL A 70 12.98 0.78 -5.68
CA VAL A 70 11.64 0.22 -5.94
C VAL A 70 10.60 1.31 -5.72
N GLY A 71 9.71 1.51 -6.68
CA GLY A 71 8.55 2.38 -6.54
C GLY A 71 7.43 1.67 -5.79
N VAL A 72 6.75 2.37 -4.89
CA VAL A 72 5.54 1.88 -4.22
C VAL A 72 4.46 2.93 -4.39
N ILE A 73 3.33 2.56 -4.99
CA ILE A 73 2.17 3.43 -5.18
C ILE A 73 1.03 2.90 -4.34
N VAL A 74 0.52 3.73 -3.43
CA VAL A 74 -0.62 3.42 -2.58
C VAL A 74 -1.69 4.50 -2.71
N PRO A 75 -2.97 4.17 -2.50
CA PRO A 75 -4.05 5.15 -2.64
C PRO A 75 -4.09 6.18 -1.51
N ASP A 76 -3.74 5.80 -0.28
CA ASP A 76 -3.81 6.71 0.87
C ASP A 76 -2.74 6.38 1.91
N ILE A 77 -1.70 7.22 1.99
CA ILE A 77 -0.63 7.07 2.98
C ILE A 77 -1.08 7.40 4.40
N ALA A 78 -2.17 8.16 4.58
CA ALA A 78 -2.71 8.45 5.90
C ALA A 78 -3.46 7.25 6.51
N ASN A 79 -3.87 6.28 5.68
CA ASN A 79 -4.51 5.07 6.14
C ASN A 79 -3.47 4.11 6.78
N PRO A 80 -3.64 3.75 8.08
CA PRO A 80 -2.74 2.83 8.79
C PRO A 80 -2.51 1.49 8.07
N PHE A 81 -3.52 0.98 7.36
CA PHE A 81 -3.40 -0.23 6.55
C PHE A 81 -2.24 -0.12 5.55
N PHE A 82 -2.21 0.94 4.74
CA PHE A 82 -1.14 1.12 3.75
C PHE A 82 0.20 1.48 4.38
N THR A 83 0.22 2.19 5.51
CA THR A 83 1.49 2.47 6.21
C THR A 83 2.14 1.20 6.74
N ASP A 84 1.36 0.24 7.24
CA ASP A 84 1.87 -1.07 7.69
C ASP A 84 2.34 -1.93 6.50
N VAL A 85 1.59 -1.96 5.39
CA VAL A 85 2.00 -2.64 4.15
C VAL A 85 3.32 -2.07 3.64
N VAL A 86 3.43 -0.73 3.53
CA VAL A 86 4.67 -0.05 3.08
C VAL A 86 5.83 -0.33 4.02
N ARG A 87 5.60 -0.42 5.33
CA ARG A 87 6.62 -0.81 6.30
C ARG A 87 7.11 -2.23 6.03
N GLY A 88 6.20 -3.18 5.83
CA GLY A 88 6.54 -4.56 5.48
C GLY A 88 7.37 -4.66 4.20
N ILE A 89 6.97 -3.88 3.15
CA ILE A 89 7.75 -3.78 1.91
C ILE A 89 9.16 -3.24 2.18
N GLY A 90 9.25 -2.13 2.91
CA GLY A 90 10.53 -1.46 3.17
C GLY A 90 11.49 -2.30 4.00
N ASP A 91 10.99 -3.03 5.00
CA ASP A 91 11.81 -3.90 5.83
C ASP A 91 12.35 -5.09 5.01
N ALA A 92 11.51 -5.75 4.20
CA ALA A 92 11.91 -6.85 3.34
C ALA A 92 12.90 -6.42 2.24
N LEU A 93 12.64 -5.31 1.56
CA LEU A 93 13.51 -4.83 0.47
C LEU A 93 14.89 -4.36 0.95
N ARG A 94 14.99 -3.91 2.22
CA ARG A 94 16.26 -3.43 2.79
C ARG A 94 17.32 -4.52 2.85
N ASP A 95 16.91 -5.74 3.18
CA ASP A 95 17.81 -6.90 3.27
C ASP A 95 18.38 -7.25 1.90
N ASP A 96 17.65 -7.00 0.82
CA ASP A 96 18.10 -7.17 -0.57
C ASP A 96 18.81 -5.94 -1.15
N GLY A 97 18.99 -4.89 -0.34
CA GLY A 97 19.73 -3.68 -0.72
C GLY A 97 18.95 -2.70 -1.60
N TYR A 98 17.64 -2.79 -1.63
CA TYR A 98 16.77 -1.83 -2.32
C TYR A 98 16.35 -0.68 -1.41
N MET A 99 16.11 0.46 -2.03
CA MET A 99 15.52 1.66 -1.41
C MET A 99 14.10 1.83 -1.94
N LEU A 100 13.20 2.32 -1.09
CA LEU A 100 11.80 2.53 -1.43
C LEU A 100 11.54 3.99 -1.80
N MET A 101 10.80 4.21 -2.90
CA MET A 101 10.22 5.49 -3.28
C MET A 101 8.70 5.39 -3.20
N LEU A 102 8.09 6.13 -2.27
CA LEU A 102 6.66 6.09 -2.01
C LEU A 102 5.93 7.19 -2.78
N CYS A 103 4.82 6.81 -3.44
CA CYS A 103 3.90 7.70 -4.15
C CYS A 103 2.48 7.47 -3.61
N ASN A 104 1.71 8.56 -3.46
CA ASN A 104 0.33 8.54 -2.99
C ASN A 104 -0.60 8.94 -4.13
N SER A 105 -1.49 8.03 -4.56
CA SER A 105 -2.33 8.26 -5.75
C SER A 105 -3.70 8.86 -5.45
N ASP A 106 -4.10 8.98 -4.19
CA ASP A 106 -5.41 9.51 -3.76
C ASP A 106 -6.61 8.84 -4.46
N ASP A 107 -6.49 7.53 -4.81
CA ASP A 107 -7.47 6.80 -5.65
C ASP A 107 -7.76 7.48 -7.01
N ASP A 108 -6.83 8.33 -7.49
CA ASP A 108 -6.90 9.04 -8.76
C ASP A 108 -6.06 8.30 -9.83
N THR A 109 -6.73 7.81 -10.88
CA THR A 109 -6.10 7.07 -11.97
C THR A 109 -5.15 7.92 -12.82
N ASP A 110 -5.40 9.24 -12.95
CA ASP A 110 -4.53 10.14 -13.71
C ASP A 110 -3.23 10.42 -12.94
N LEU A 111 -3.35 10.60 -11.62
CA LEU A 111 -2.21 10.76 -10.74
C LEU A 111 -1.39 9.46 -10.66
N GLU A 112 -2.03 8.30 -10.54
CA GLU A 112 -1.39 6.98 -10.61
C GLU A 112 -0.59 6.84 -11.91
N ALA A 113 -1.20 7.08 -13.07
CA ALA A 113 -0.54 7.02 -14.38
C ALA A 113 0.67 7.97 -14.46
N SER A 114 0.58 9.15 -13.84
CA SER A 114 1.69 10.10 -13.79
C SER A 114 2.86 9.56 -12.97
N TYR A 115 2.60 8.90 -11.85
CA TYR A 115 3.65 8.22 -11.06
C TYR A 115 4.25 7.02 -11.79
N LEU A 116 3.44 6.21 -12.47
CA LEU A 116 3.94 5.08 -13.28
C LEU A 116 4.93 5.56 -14.35
N ARG A 117 4.57 6.64 -15.09
CA ARG A 117 5.48 7.26 -16.08
C ARG A 117 6.76 7.81 -15.44
N LEU A 118 6.64 8.48 -14.28
CA LEU A 118 7.80 8.99 -13.54
C LEU A 118 8.75 7.87 -13.13
N LEU A 119 8.22 6.79 -12.54
CA LEU A 119 9.00 5.65 -12.08
C LEU A 119 9.67 4.92 -13.26
N SER A 120 8.97 4.78 -14.40
CA SER A 120 9.54 4.26 -15.63
C SER A 120 10.72 5.13 -16.12
N ALA A 121 10.54 6.45 -16.19
CA ALA A 121 11.59 7.37 -16.59
C ALA A 121 12.80 7.37 -15.65
N GLN A 122 12.61 7.09 -14.36
CA GLN A 122 13.66 6.91 -13.37
C GLN A 122 14.33 5.54 -13.44
N GLN A 123 13.85 4.63 -14.31
CA GLN A 123 14.36 3.28 -14.46
C GLN A 123 14.47 2.54 -13.11
N VAL A 124 13.39 2.55 -12.33
CA VAL A 124 13.34 1.83 -11.06
C VAL A 124 13.48 0.32 -11.28
N SER A 125 13.95 -0.42 -10.28
CA SER A 125 14.12 -1.88 -10.35
C SER A 125 12.82 -2.63 -10.47
N GLY A 126 11.73 -2.04 -9.98
CA GLY A 126 10.39 -2.59 -10.02
C GLY A 126 9.40 -1.68 -9.33
N VAL A 127 8.12 -2.00 -9.45
CA VAL A 127 7.02 -1.24 -8.85
C VAL A 127 6.08 -2.18 -8.10
N ILE A 128 5.68 -1.79 -6.88
CA ILE A 128 4.57 -2.39 -6.15
C ILE A 128 3.44 -1.37 -6.14
N VAL A 129 2.24 -1.75 -6.55
CA VAL A 129 1.12 -0.82 -6.71
C VAL A 129 -0.19 -1.40 -6.19
N ALA A 130 -0.93 -0.59 -5.42
CA ALA A 130 -2.35 -0.81 -5.14
C ALA A 130 -3.15 0.02 -6.17
N PRO A 131 -3.78 -0.60 -7.18
CA PRO A 131 -4.43 0.13 -8.27
C PRO A 131 -5.54 1.06 -7.76
N ALA A 132 -5.58 2.29 -8.24
CA ALA A 132 -6.62 3.26 -7.91
C ALA A 132 -8.01 2.78 -8.37
N ASP A 133 -8.04 2.08 -9.52
CA ASP A 133 -9.25 1.50 -10.10
C ASP A 133 -8.90 0.14 -10.71
N SER A 134 -9.58 -0.92 -10.27
CA SER A 134 -9.27 -2.28 -10.70
C SER A 134 -9.55 -2.53 -12.19
N LEU A 135 -10.39 -1.73 -12.83
CA LEU A 135 -10.75 -1.87 -14.23
C LEU A 135 -10.02 -0.90 -15.17
N ARG A 136 -9.64 0.28 -14.66
CA ARG A 136 -9.12 1.41 -15.45
C ARG A 136 -7.63 1.66 -15.28
N SER A 137 -7.02 1.22 -14.16
CA SER A 137 -5.57 1.34 -13.96
C SER A 137 -4.81 0.56 -15.02
N ASP A 138 -4.04 1.24 -15.85
CA ASP A 138 -3.24 0.62 -16.90
C ASP A 138 -1.78 0.48 -16.46
N LEU A 139 -1.40 -0.74 -16.09
CA LEU A 139 -0.06 -1.10 -15.67
C LEU A 139 0.79 -1.64 -16.84
N THR A 140 0.20 -1.83 -18.02
CA THR A 140 0.86 -2.47 -19.17
C THR A 140 1.91 -1.57 -19.80
N GLU A 141 1.72 -0.23 -19.73
CA GLU A 141 2.73 0.73 -20.18
C GLU A 141 4.06 0.50 -19.43
N LEU A 142 4.01 0.32 -18.12
CA LEU A 142 5.21 0.11 -17.30
C LEU A 142 5.89 -1.23 -17.62
N THR A 143 5.11 -2.32 -17.72
CA THR A 143 5.68 -3.65 -18.04
C THR A 143 6.24 -3.74 -19.46
N SER A 144 5.70 -2.97 -20.41
CA SER A 144 6.24 -2.88 -21.78
C SER A 144 7.65 -2.30 -21.82
N THR A 145 8.06 -1.54 -20.81
CA THR A 145 9.43 -1.03 -20.65
C THR A 145 10.36 -2.03 -19.94
N GLY A 146 9.85 -3.22 -19.56
CA GLY A 146 10.60 -4.26 -18.88
C GLY A 146 10.73 -4.05 -17.37
N VAL A 147 9.98 -3.12 -16.77
CA VAL A 147 9.95 -2.90 -15.33
C VAL A 147 9.01 -3.91 -14.68
N PRO A 148 9.49 -4.75 -13.74
CA PRO A 148 8.65 -5.68 -12.99
C PRO A 148 7.58 -4.96 -12.17
N VAL A 149 6.35 -5.51 -12.17
CA VAL A 149 5.22 -4.98 -11.40
C VAL A 149 4.63 -6.07 -10.51
N VAL A 150 4.35 -5.72 -9.26
CA VAL A 150 3.55 -6.52 -8.32
C VAL A 150 2.36 -5.68 -7.87
N VAL A 151 1.17 -6.29 -7.91
CA VAL A 151 -0.09 -5.67 -7.51
C VAL A 151 -0.42 -6.07 -6.08
N ILE A 152 -0.90 -5.15 -5.26
CA ILE A 152 -1.29 -5.41 -3.86
C ILE A 152 -2.71 -4.92 -3.56
N ASP A 153 -3.33 -5.49 -2.54
CA ASP A 153 -4.67 -5.15 -2.01
C ASP A 153 -5.79 -5.36 -3.03
N ARG A 154 -5.64 -4.85 -4.23
CA ARG A 154 -6.63 -4.89 -5.32
C ARG A 154 -6.06 -5.62 -6.52
N LEU A 155 -6.85 -6.41 -7.22
CA LEU A 155 -6.44 -6.98 -8.50
C LEU A 155 -6.59 -5.92 -9.62
N ALA A 156 -5.67 -5.93 -10.56
CA ALA A 156 -5.81 -5.15 -11.79
C ALA A 156 -6.64 -5.94 -12.81
N GLY A 157 -7.56 -5.28 -13.49
CA GLY A 157 -8.46 -5.93 -14.46
C GLY A 157 -7.82 -6.28 -15.80
N THR A 158 -6.64 -5.71 -16.09
CA THR A 158 -5.91 -5.93 -17.34
C THR A 158 -4.51 -6.43 -17.06
N GLY A 159 -4.14 -7.56 -17.66
CA GLY A 159 -2.82 -8.17 -17.54
C GLY A 159 -2.69 -9.17 -16.39
N ASP A 160 -1.73 -10.07 -16.58
CA ASP A 160 -1.37 -11.07 -15.58
C ASP A 160 -0.19 -10.54 -14.77
N PHE A 161 -0.44 -10.14 -13.52
CA PHE A 161 0.57 -9.61 -12.61
C PHE A 161 0.75 -10.53 -11.40
N ASP A 162 1.97 -10.59 -10.88
CA ASP A 162 2.16 -11.05 -9.51
C ASP A 162 1.29 -10.20 -8.59
N SER A 163 0.54 -10.84 -7.71
CA SER A 163 -0.42 -10.12 -6.87
C SER A 163 -0.47 -10.69 -5.46
N VAL A 164 -0.67 -9.80 -4.48
CA VAL A 164 -0.93 -10.19 -3.09
C VAL A 164 -2.22 -9.52 -2.63
N VAL A 165 -3.22 -10.31 -2.29
CA VAL A 165 -4.53 -9.83 -1.84
C VAL A 165 -5.00 -10.59 -0.61
N PHE A 166 -5.83 -9.96 0.23
CA PHE A 166 -6.59 -10.67 1.27
C PHE A 166 -7.84 -11.32 0.68
N ASP A 167 -8.36 -12.34 1.37
CA ASP A 167 -9.67 -12.92 1.08
C ASP A 167 -10.78 -11.99 1.61
N ASN A 168 -11.03 -10.93 0.83
CA ASN A 168 -11.98 -9.87 1.16
C ASN A 168 -13.41 -10.40 1.31
N ARG A 169 -13.80 -11.36 0.46
CA ARG A 169 -15.15 -11.93 0.46
C ARG A 169 -15.43 -12.72 1.74
N THR A 170 -14.53 -13.63 2.07
CA THR A 170 -14.63 -14.40 3.32
C THR A 170 -14.60 -13.48 4.55
N GLY A 171 -13.73 -12.46 4.56
CA GLY A 171 -13.65 -11.51 5.68
C GLY A 171 -14.95 -10.75 5.92
N ALA A 172 -15.55 -10.20 4.87
CA ALA A 172 -16.83 -9.50 4.98
C ALA A 172 -17.99 -10.44 5.40
N ALA A 173 -17.97 -11.69 4.88
CA ALA A 173 -18.94 -12.69 5.29
C ALA A 173 -18.80 -13.04 6.78
N GLN A 174 -17.60 -13.18 7.31
CA GLN A 174 -17.35 -13.45 8.73
C GLN A 174 -17.87 -12.30 9.63
N LEU A 175 -17.59 -11.04 9.29
CA LEU A 175 -18.08 -9.88 10.03
C LEU A 175 -19.62 -9.83 10.05
N THR A 176 -20.23 -10.06 8.89
CA THR A 176 -21.69 -10.05 8.76
C THR A 176 -22.34 -11.20 9.55
N ALA A 177 -21.77 -12.41 9.46
CA ALA A 177 -22.24 -13.58 10.17
C ALA A 177 -22.24 -13.36 11.70
N ARG A 178 -21.25 -12.65 12.25
CA ARG A 178 -21.21 -12.30 13.69
C ARG A 178 -22.45 -11.53 14.15
N PHE A 179 -22.96 -10.61 13.32
CA PHE A 179 -24.17 -9.87 13.64
C PHE A 179 -25.44 -10.74 13.50
N VAL A 180 -25.47 -11.60 12.48
CA VAL A 180 -26.56 -12.58 12.33
C VAL A 180 -26.63 -13.50 13.55
N GLU A 181 -25.49 -14.07 13.97
CA GLU A 181 -25.39 -14.93 15.17
C GLU A 181 -25.79 -14.20 16.46
N ALA A 182 -25.46 -12.90 16.56
CA ALA A 182 -25.91 -12.04 17.67
C ALA A 182 -27.39 -11.66 17.61
N GLY A 183 -28.11 -12.14 16.60
CA GLY A 183 -29.56 -11.93 16.46
C GLY A 183 -29.96 -10.56 15.92
N ARG A 184 -29.01 -9.78 15.36
CA ARG A 184 -29.32 -8.52 14.70
C ARG A 184 -30.19 -8.75 13.46
N LYS A 185 -31.14 -7.85 13.21
CA LYS A 185 -32.19 -8.04 12.20
C LYS A 185 -32.05 -7.10 11.00
N ARG A 186 -31.50 -5.92 11.21
CA ARG A 186 -31.35 -4.88 10.19
C ARG A 186 -29.87 -4.49 10.09
N ILE A 187 -29.12 -5.37 9.44
CA ILE A 187 -27.68 -5.21 9.27
C ILE A 187 -27.46 -4.35 8.03
N ALA A 188 -26.84 -3.18 8.18
CA ALA A 188 -26.46 -2.32 7.07
C ALA A 188 -25.01 -2.58 6.62
N HIS A 189 -24.71 -2.17 5.40
CA HIS A 189 -23.35 -2.18 4.85
C HIS A 189 -22.97 -0.80 4.31
N ILE A 190 -21.91 -0.20 4.87
CA ILE A 190 -21.26 0.95 4.25
C ILE A 190 -20.17 0.39 3.33
N ALA A 191 -20.50 0.33 2.04
CA ALA A 191 -19.69 -0.32 1.01
C ALA A 191 -18.56 0.60 0.51
N GLY A 192 -17.46 0.02 0.09
CA GLY A 192 -16.45 0.72 -0.69
C GLY A 192 -16.87 0.83 -2.17
N PRO A 193 -16.11 1.60 -2.97
CA PRO A 193 -16.41 1.78 -4.39
C PRO A 193 -16.43 0.45 -5.14
N GLU A 194 -17.52 0.17 -5.87
CA GLU A 194 -17.69 -1.07 -6.63
C GLU A 194 -16.65 -1.26 -7.74
N ARG A 195 -16.06 -0.16 -8.23
CA ARG A 195 -14.95 -0.19 -9.20
C ARG A 195 -13.66 -0.79 -8.65
N THR A 196 -13.55 -0.98 -7.33
CA THR A 196 -12.39 -1.61 -6.70
C THR A 196 -12.67 -3.09 -6.42
N PHE A 197 -11.66 -3.93 -6.60
CA PHE A 197 -11.73 -5.35 -6.24
C PHE A 197 -12.19 -5.58 -4.80
N THR A 198 -11.65 -4.78 -3.87
CA THR A 198 -11.99 -4.87 -2.43
C THR A 198 -13.43 -4.47 -2.15
N GLY A 199 -13.94 -3.39 -2.78
CA GLY A 199 -15.31 -2.94 -2.61
C GLY A 199 -16.33 -3.99 -3.08
N SER A 200 -16.15 -4.51 -4.29
CA SER A 200 -17.00 -5.56 -4.87
C SER A 200 -16.97 -6.83 -4.02
N ALA A 201 -15.78 -7.35 -3.69
CA ALA A 201 -15.65 -8.60 -2.94
C ALA A 201 -16.23 -8.51 -1.51
N ARG A 202 -16.04 -7.37 -0.83
CA ARG A 202 -16.61 -7.15 0.52
C ARG A 202 -18.13 -7.08 0.49
N ARG A 203 -18.69 -6.40 -0.53
CA ARG A 203 -20.15 -6.37 -0.75
C ARG A 203 -20.71 -7.76 -1.03
N GLU A 204 -20.04 -8.56 -1.89
CA GLU A 204 -20.44 -9.95 -2.14
C GLU A 204 -20.45 -10.79 -0.87
N GLY A 205 -19.40 -10.72 -0.04
CA GLY A 205 -19.32 -11.45 1.22
C GLY A 205 -20.44 -11.07 2.21
N TYR A 206 -20.76 -9.77 2.30
CA TYR A 206 -21.89 -9.30 3.11
C TYR A 206 -23.22 -9.90 2.63
N LEU A 207 -23.50 -9.84 1.32
CA LEU A 207 -24.73 -10.38 0.72
C LEU A 207 -24.84 -11.90 0.92
N GLU A 208 -23.74 -12.63 0.75
CA GLU A 208 -23.70 -14.07 0.97
C GLU A 208 -24.03 -14.48 2.39
N ALA A 209 -23.46 -13.79 3.39
CA ALA A 209 -23.74 -14.10 4.77
C ALA A 209 -25.21 -13.88 5.13
N LEU A 210 -25.83 -12.81 4.63
CA LEU A 210 -27.28 -12.58 4.80
C LEU A 210 -28.09 -13.68 4.11
N ALA A 211 -27.77 -14.03 2.88
CA ALA A 211 -28.48 -15.07 2.13
C ALA A 211 -28.36 -16.44 2.82
N ALA A 212 -27.17 -16.81 3.30
CA ALA A 212 -26.95 -18.07 4.02
C ALA A 212 -27.77 -18.16 5.33
N ALA A 213 -28.05 -17.02 5.94
CA ALA A 213 -28.87 -16.93 7.16
C ALA A 213 -30.36 -16.76 6.88
N GLY A 214 -30.79 -16.69 5.61
CA GLY A 214 -32.20 -16.42 5.26
C GLY A 214 -32.66 -15.01 5.62
N VAL A 215 -31.75 -14.06 5.82
CA VAL A 215 -32.06 -12.65 6.09
C VAL A 215 -32.31 -11.95 4.76
N ALA A 216 -33.48 -11.33 4.61
CA ALA A 216 -33.80 -10.61 3.38
C ALA A 216 -32.88 -9.39 3.20
N THR A 217 -32.34 -9.25 2.01
CA THR A 217 -31.55 -8.07 1.64
C THR A 217 -32.46 -6.88 1.37
N ASP A 218 -32.20 -5.76 2.05
CA ASP A 218 -32.85 -4.48 1.81
C ASP A 218 -31.81 -3.53 1.18
N GLY A 219 -32.04 -3.13 -0.08
CA GLY A 219 -31.12 -2.23 -0.79
C GLY A 219 -30.92 -0.88 -0.09
N ALA A 220 -31.89 -0.43 0.71
CA ALA A 220 -31.78 0.79 1.50
C ALA A 220 -30.78 0.67 2.67
N LEU A 221 -30.34 -0.55 3.00
CA LEU A 221 -29.30 -0.81 4.01
C LEU A 221 -27.88 -0.88 3.42
N ILE A 222 -27.73 -0.71 2.09
CA ILE A 222 -26.41 -0.68 1.45
C ILE A 222 -26.17 0.73 0.97
N VAL A 223 -25.17 1.39 1.55
CA VAL A 223 -24.77 2.75 1.18
C VAL A 223 -23.38 2.72 0.56
N ASP A 224 -23.29 3.13 -0.71
CA ASP A 224 -22.02 3.21 -1.42
C ASP A 224 -21.22 4.43 -0.94
N SER A 225 -19.92 4.24 -0.72
CA SER A 225 -19.02 5.25 -0.21
C SER A 225 -17.67 5.21 -0.93
N ASP A 226 -16.73 6.07 -0.50
CA ASP A 226 -15.49 6.39 -1.22
C ASP A 226 -14.20 6.01 -0.45
N TYR A 227 -14.32 5.16 0.56
CA TYR A 227 -13.24 4.80 1.50
C TYR A 227 -12.71 5.94 2.37
N SER A 228 -13.33 7.13 2.33
CA SER A 228 -12.93 8.28 3.16
C SER A 228 -13.67 8.32 4.50
N GLU A 229 -13.09 9.03 5.48
CA GLU A 229 -13.75 9.32 6.75
C GLU A 229 -15.05 10.08 6.54
N GLU A 230 -15.06 11.10 5.67
CA GLU A 230 -16.24 11.89 5.37
C GLU A 230 -17.34 11.06 4.67
N GLY A 231 -16.95 10.10 3.83
CA GLY A 231 -17.88 9.14 3.23
C GLY A 231 -18.58 8.28 4.27
N GLY A 232 -17.83 7.75 5.23
CA GLY A 232 -18.40 7.00 6.36
C GLY A 232 -19.34 7.82 7.23
N TYR A 233 -18.97 9.08 7.50
CA TYR A 233 -19.79 10.04 8.23
C TYR A 233 -21.13 10.29 7.54
N ARG A 234 -21.12 10.59 6.24
CA ARG A 234 -22.34 10.81 5.44
C ARG A 234 -23.23 9.56 5.41
N ALA A 235 -22.63 8.39 5.20
CA ALA A 235 -23.36 7.12 5.10
C ALA A 235 -24.14 6.78 6.39
N VAL A 236 -23.55 6.98 7.57
CA VAL A 236 -24.25 6.80 8.84
C VAL A 236 -25.43 7.76 8.98
N ARG A 237 -25.26 9.02 8.65
CA ARG A 237 -26.35 10.00 8.71
C ARG A 237 -27.51 9.65 7.77
N GLU A 238 -27.21 9.11 6.59
CA GLU A 238 -28.21 8.61 5.64
C GLU A 238 -28.97 7.41 6.23
N LEU A 239 -28.26 6.42 6.74
CA LEU A 239 -28.84 5.22 7.36
C LEU A 239 -29.76 5.56 8.54
N LEU A 240 -29.36 6.54 9.38
CA LEU A 240 -30.12 6.95 10.55
C LEU A 240 -31.31 7.86 10.22
N ALA A 241 -31.32 8.50 9.06
CA ALA A 241 -32.47 9.29 8.58
C ALA A 241 -33.66 8.41 8.13
N SER A 242 -33.45 7.10 7.98
CA SER A 242 -34.51 6.14 7.67
C SER A 242 -35.53 6.03 8.80
N SER A 243 -36.79 5.80 8.46
CA SER A 243 -37.87 5.49 9.46
C SER A 243 -37.60 4.21 10.24
N THR A 244 -36.76 3.35 9.72
CA THR A 244 -36.37 2.07 10.34
C THR A 244 -34.84 1.93 10.24
N PRO A 245 -34.07 2.57 11.16
CA PRO A 245 -32.60 2.55 11.12
C PRO A 245 -32.06 1.12 11.34
N PRO A 246 -30.80 0.86 10.94
CA PRO A 246 -30.16 -0.42 11.19
C PRO A 246 -29.86 -0.63 12.68
N ASP A 247 -29.77 -1.90 13.08
CA ASP A 247 -29.33 -2.31 14.43
C ASP A 247 -27.86 -2.82 14.42
N ALA A 248 -27.27 -2.93 13.24
CA ALA A 248 -25.85 -3.21 13.06
C ALA A 248 -25.33 -2.64 11.72
N ILE A 249 -24.06 -2.28 11.67
CA ILE A 249 -23.41 -1.74 10.46
C ILE A 249 -22.08 -2.44 10.23
N VAL A 250 -21.93 -3.08 9.07
CA VAL A 250 -20.66 -3.61 8.58
C VAL A 250 -20.01 -2.55 7.67
N ILE A 251 -18.84 -2.07 8.05
CA ILE A 251 -18.15 -0.96 7.38
C ILE A 251 -16.93 -1.49 6.64
N ALA A 252 -16.81 -1.14 5.38
CA ALA A 252 -15.87 -1.77 4.47
C ALA A 252 -14.40 -1.36 4.69
N ASN A 253 -14.07 -0.32 5.47
CA ASN A 253 -12.68 -0.02 5.87
C ASN A 253 -12.61 0.82 7.16
N ASN A 254 -11.39 0.98 7.68
CA ASN A 254 -11.11 1.74 8.90
C ASN A 254 -11.40 3.25 8.78
N ALA A 255 -11.08 3.90 7.65
CA ALA A 255 -11.31 5.34 7.49
C ALA A 255 -12.82 5.67 7.57
N MET A 256 -13.67 4.91 6.85
CA MET A 256 -15.13 5.06 6.97
C MET A 256 -15.63 4.73 8.37
N THR A 257 -14.99 3.79 9.07
CA THR A 257 -15.34 3.46 10.45
C THR A 257 -15.10 4.65 11.40
N LEU A 258 -14.00 5.39 11.21
CA LEU A 258 -13.75 6.63 11.96
C LEU A 258 -14.87 7.67 11.73
N GLY A 259 -15.25 7.86 10.47
CA GLY A 259 -16.35 8.75 10.10
C GLY A 259 -17.70 8.30 10.69
N ALA A 260 -17.95 6.99 10.67
CA ALA A 260 -19.14 6.40 11.27
C ALA A 260 -19.23 6.66 12.79
N ILE A 261 -18.14 6.42 13.52
CA ILE A 261 -18.03 6.67 14.95
C ILE A 261 -18.24 8.17 15.27
N ARG A 262 -17.66 9.06 14.45
CA ARG A 262 -17.84 10.51 14.58
C ARG A 262 -19.32 10.88 14.43
N ALA A 263 -19.99 10.39 13.38
CA ALA A 263 -21.39 10.68 13.14
C ALA A 263 -22.31 10.18 14.28
N LEU A 264 -22.10 8.94 14.73
CA LEU A 264 -22.86 8.37 15.85
C LEU A 264 -22.65 9.16 17.14
N THR A 265 -21.43 9.63 17.39
CA THR A 265 -21.09 10.42 18.58
C THR A 265 -21.75 11.80 18.55
N GLU A 266 -21.68 12.48 17.40
CA GLU A 266 -22.32 13.81 17.24
C GLU A 266 -23.85 13.76 17.32
N LEU A 267 -24.45 12.65 16.88
CA LEU A 267 -25.89 12.41 16.95
C LEU A 267 -26.34 11.86 18.31
N ASP A 268 -25.40 11.68 19.24
CA ASP A 268 -25.62 11.11 20.60
C ASP A 268 -26.36 9.77 20.56
N VAL A 269 -26.02 8.91 19.58
CA VAL A 269 -26.65 7.58 19.48
C VAL A 269 -26.18 6.71 20.63
N ASP A 270 -27.10 6.00 21.27
CA ASP A 270 -26.78 5.05 22.32
C ASP A 270 -25.97 3.87 21.75
N PRO A 271 -24.75 3.60 22.26
CA PRO A 271 -23.90 2.50 21.82
C PRO A 271 -24.54 1.11 21.83
N GLU A 272 -25.51 0.88 22.72
CA GLU A 272 -26.25 -0.38 22.85
C GLU A 272 -27.19 -0.64 21.65
N THR A 273 -27.58 0.42 20.92
CA THR A 273 -28.60 0.32 19.86
C THR A 273 -28.04 -0.13 18.54
N ILE A 274 -26.79 0.21 18.22
CA ILE A 274 -26.15 -0.07 16.93
C ILE A 274 -24.81 -0.75 17.15
N ALA A 275 -24.68 -2.00 16.69
CA ALA A 275 -23.41 -2.70 16.67
C ALA A 275 -22.58 -2.33 15.44
N LEU A 276 -21.27 -2.18 15.58
CA LEU A 276 -20.36 -1.81 14.52
C LEU A 276 -19.37 -2.93 14.21
N ALA A 277 -19.11 -3.16 12.91
CA ALA A 277 -18.00 -3.98 12.46
C ALA A 277 -17.16 -3.21 11.43
N SER A 278 -15.84 -3.29 11.56
CA SER A 278 -14.86 -2.70 10.64
C SER A 278 -14.06 -3.79 9.94
N PHE A 279 -13.86 -3.65 8.63
CA PHE A 279 -13.02 -4.59 7.89
C PHE A 279 -11.54 -4.50 8.30
N ASP A 280 -11.09 -3.32 8.74
CA ASP A 280 -9.73 -3.11 9.22
C ASP A 280 -9.76 -2.58 10.67
N PRO A 281 -8.69 -2.83 11.46
CA PRO A 281 -8.56 -2.22 12.78
C PRO A 281 -8.55 -0.69 12.71
N VAL A 282 -9.15 -0.07 13.71
CA VAL A 282 -9.07 1.38 13.93
C VAL A 282 -8.22 1.68 15.17
N PRO A 283 -7.61 2.88 15.28
CA PRO A 283 -6.94 3.26 16.52
C PRO A 283 -7.89 3.13 17.69
N TRP A 284 -7.53 2.31 18.69
CA TRP A 284 -8.42 1.96 19.83
C TRP A 284 -8.92 3.19 20.60
N SER A 285 -8.15 4.27 20.65
CA SER A 285 -8.53 5.53 21.26
C SER A 285 -9.79 6.19 20.67
N THR A 286 -10.18 5.80 19.47
CA THR A 286 -11.35 6.33 18.78
C THR A 286 -12.61 5.49 18.99
N SER A 287 -12.48 4.24 19.46
CA SER A 287 -13.60 3.31 19.62
C SER A 287 -14.13 3.21 21.05
N GLN A 288 -13.60 3.98 22.02
CA GLN A 288 -13.92 3.86 23.47
C GLN A 288 -15.40 3.95 23.82
N ARG A 289 -16.22 4.56 22.97
CA ARG A 289 -17.67 4.68 23.21
C ARG A 289 -18.48 3.52 22.60
N TYR A 290 -17.98 2.92 21.50
CA TYR A 290 -18.72 1.90 20.76
C TYR A 290 -17.93 0.60 20.74
N SER A 291 -18.58 -0.50 21.12
CA SER A 291 -18.02 -1.84 20.91
C SER A 291 -17.87 -2.10 19.42
N LEU A 292 -16.66 -2.49 18.99
CA LEU A 292 -16.31 -2.67 17.60
C LEU A 292 -15.84 -4.09 17.35
N VAL A 293 -16.52 -4.78 16.44
CA VAL A 293 -16.04 -6.02 15.86
C VAL A 293 -15.07 -5.69 14.73
N VAL A 294 -13.88 -6.24 14.72
CA VAL A 294 -12.91 -5.98 13.65
C VAL A 294 -12.39 -7.27 13.05
N LEU A 295 -11.95 -7.17 11.82
CA LEU A 295 -11.18 -8.21 11.17
C LEU A 295 -9.69 -7.88 11.37
N ASP A 296 -9.01 -8.69 12.19
CA ASP A 296 -7.58 -8.57 12.44
C ASP A 296 -6.81 -9.43 11.44
N HIS A 297 -6.09 -8.78 10.55
CA HIS A 297 -5.28 -9.42 9.52
C HIS A 297 -3.86 -8.88 9.50
N GLU A 298 -2.92 -9.73 9.08
CA GLU A 298 -1.48 -9.42 9.10
C GLU A 298 -1.09 -8.46 7.96
N THR A 299 -1.40 -7.17 8.08
CA THR A 299 -1.17 -6.15 7.04
C THR A 299 0.30 -6.08 6.60
N MET A 300 1.25 -6.13 7.54
CA MET A 300 2.69 -6.13 7.21
C MET A 300 3.08 -7.33 6.35
N ARG A 301 2.43 -8.49 6.53
CA ARG A 301 2.71 -9.69 5.75
C ARG A 301 2.42 -9.48 4.26
N MET A 302 1.36 -8.74 3.92
CA MET A 302 1.10 -8.37 2.52
C MET A 302 2.30 -7.66 1.90
N GLY A 303 2.90 -6.72 2.62
CA GLY A 303 4.10 -6.01 2.18
C GLY A 303 5.31 -6.91 1.99
N ILE A 304 5.56 -7.81 2.95
CA ILE A 304 6.68 -8.78 2.90
C ILE A 304 6.51 -9.72 1.70
N GLU A 305 5.32 -10.27 1.50
CA GLU A 305 5.03 -11.18 0.38
C GLU A 305 5.13 -10.45 -0.98
N ALA A 306 4.69 -9.20 -1.06
CA ALA A 306 4.81 -8.40 -2.27
C ALA A 306 6.28 -8.09 -2.61
N ALA A 307 7.10 -7.75 -1.62
CA ALA A 307 8.52 -7.54 -1.82
C ALA A 307 9.22 -8.84 -2.29
N ALA A 308 8.88 -9.99 -1.70
CA ALA A 308 9.43 -11.28 -2.10
C ALA A 308 9.06 -11.63 -3.56
N LEU A 309 7.81 -11.40 -3.98
CA LEU A 309 7.38 -11.59 -5.36
C LEU A 309 8.14 -10.67 -6.31
N LEU A 310 8.32 -9.39 -5.94
CA LEU A 310 9.05 -8.44 -6.78
C LEU A 310 10.51 -8.83 -6.95
N VAL A 311 11.21 -9.18 -5.87
CA VAL A 311 12.62 -9.63 -5.92
C VAL A 311 12.75 -10.88 -6.79
N ALA A 312 11.83 -11.85 -6.65
CA ALA A 312 11.79 -13.04 -7.50
C ALA A 312 11.59 -12.68 -8.98
N ARG A 313 10.69 -11.74 -9.29
CA ARG A 313 10.42 -11.27 -10.67
C ARG A 313 11.62 -10.51 -11.26
N ILE A 314 12.34 -9.71 -10.45
CA ILE A 314 13.58 -9.05 -10.87
C ILE A 314 14.65 -10.08 -11.23
N GLY A 315 14.75 -11.16 -10.44
CA GLY A 315 15.72 -12.26 -10.69
C GLY A 315 15.36 -13.14 -11.87
N GLU A 316 14.08 -13.33 -12.13
CA GLU A 316 13.55 -14.19 -13.20
C GLU A 316 12.33 -13.52 -13.88
N PRO A 317 12.56 -12.62 -14.85
CA PRO A 317 11.48 -11.88 -15.51
C PRO A 317 10.45 -12.73 -16.25
N SER A 318 10.82 -13.92 -16.69
CA SER A 318 9.98 -14.84 -17.47
C SER A 318 9.13 -15.80 -16.63
N ARG A 319 9.19 -15.73 -15.30
CA ARG A 319 8.37 -16.58 -14.43
C ARG A 319 6.87 -16.34 -14.67
N GLU A 320 6.06 -17.38 -14.50
CA GLU A 320 4.59 -17.24 -14.56
C GLU A 320 4.10 -16.33 -13.42
N PRO A 321 3.09 -15.49 -13.66
CA PRO A 321 2.47 -14.66 -12.63
C PRO A 321 1.87 -15.50 -11.49
N GLU A 322 2.02 -15.03 -10.25
CA GLU A 322 1.53 -15.69 -9.06
C GLU A 322 0.57 -14.78 -8.28
N ILE A 323 -0.61 -15.31 -7.92
CA ILE A 323 -1.54 -14.60 -7.04
C ILE A 323 -1.48 -15.25 -5.65
N ARG A 324 -0.93 -14.52 -4.67
CA ARG A 324 -0.94 -14.92 -3.26
C ARG A 324 -2.19 -14.38 -2.58
N ARG A 325 -3.06 -15.29 -2.16
CA ARG A 325 -4.23 -14.96 -1.34
C ARG A 325 -3.91 -15.19 0.13
N LEU A 326 -3.87 -14.11 0.88
CA LEU A 326 -3.70 -14.16 2.33
C LEU A 326 -5.06 -14.44 2.98
N SER A 327 -5.02 -15.08 4.17
CA SER A 327 -6.23 -15.28 4.97
C SER A 327 -6.95 -13.95 5.21
N ALA A 328 -8.27 -14.00 5.24
CA ALA A 328 -9.10 -12.85 5.64
C ALA A 328 -8.73 -12.27 7.02
N GLY A 329 -8.11 -13.08 7.88
CA GLY A 329 -7.81 -12.74 9.26
C GLY A 329 -8.78 -13.38 10.24
N THR A 330 -8.71 -12.93 11.49
CA THR A 330 -9.57 -13.40 12.59
C THR A 330 -10.49 -12.27 13.06
N VAL A 331 -11.73 -12.65 13.40
CA VAL A 331 -12.67 -11.70 13.97
C VAL A 331 -12.34 -11.47 15.44
N ALA A 332 -11.99 -10.24 15.79
CA ALA A 332 -11.74 -9.80 17.16
C ALA A 332 -12.82 -8.81 17.62
N VAL A 333 -13.08 -8.76 18.92
CA VAL A 333 -14.02 -7.79 19.52
C VAL A 333 -13.21 -6.86 20.41
N PHE A 334 -13.23 -5.58 20.08
CA PHE A 334 -12.73 -4.54 20.95
C PHE A 334 -13.91 -4.00 21.76
N ALA A 335 -14.07 -4.53 22.97
CA ALA A 335 -14.98 -4.03 24.00
C ALA A 335 -14.14 -3.72 25.24
N ASP A 336 -14.53 -2.70 25.99
CA ASP A 336 -13.98 -2.46 27.34
C ASP A 336 -14.34 -3.58 28.32
#